data_f123f53e9e53e072af98f952fc9cbdf0
#
_entry.id   f123f53e9e53e072af98f952fc9cbdf0
#
_cell.length_a   1.000
_cell.length_b   1.000
_cell.length_c   1.000
_cell.angle_alpha   90.00
_cell.angle_beta   90.00
_cell.angle_gamma   90.00
#
_symmetry.space_group_name_H-M   'P 1'
#
loop_
_entity.id
_entity.type
_entity.pdbx_description
1 polymer ?
#
loop_
_entity_poly.entity_id
_entity_poly.type
_entity_poly.pdbx_seq_one_letter_code
_entity_poly.pdbx_strand_id
1 'polypeptide(L)'
;MTTPAQWTLPNLRVDVNGDWYDDDVQITHPGILANLRSGLRRDGQGYFIQTRVRIPVAVADVPFVVARIQRCEDALNAVLIDGTSEDVDPGTLRIGPDDVPYCAVKGGAFEARLSRAAAFQLLALAQYDEDTGRGTLQLGERHYPLERGA
;
A
#
# COMPACT_ATOMS: atom_id res chain seq x y z
N MET A 1 35.65 25.61 1.03
CA MET A 1 34.28 25.91 0.82
C MET A 1 33.39 24.69 0.94
N THR A 2 32.25 24.93 1.39
CA THR A 2 31.28 23.88 1.40
C THR A 2 30.87 23.57 -0.02
N THR A 3 31.03 22.36 -0.40
CA THR A 3 30.75 21.96 -1.76
C THR A 3 29.49 21.11 -1.80
N PRO A 4 28.91 20.97 -2.97
CA PRO A 4 27.84 19.99 -3.14
C PRO A 4 28.22 18.59 -2.70
N ALA A 5 29.51 18.28 -2.62
CA ALA A 5 29.95 16.98 -2.13
C ALA A 5 29.58 16.72 -0.67
N GLN A 6 29.32 17.78 0.08
CA GLN A 6 28.84 17.64 1.45
C GLN A 6 27.33 17.45 1.54
N TRP A 7 26.66 17.60 0.43
CA TRP A 7 25.22 17.40 0.34
C TRP A 7 24.99 15.97 -0.08
N THR A 8 24.61 15.15 0.88
CA THR A 8 24.21 13.79 0.57
C THR A 8 22.71 13.75 0.34
N LEU A 9 22.30 12.95 -0.64
CA LEU A 9 20.89 12.66 -0.81
C LEU A 9 20.40 11.89 0.41
N PRO A 10 19.16 12.13 0.85
CA PRO A 10 18.60 11.30 1.89
C PRO A 10 18.53 9.84 1.42
N ASN A 11 18.73 8.93 2.33
CA ASN A 11 18.62 7.50 2.06
C ASN A 11 17.22 7.04 2.50
N LEU A 12 16.25 7.27 1.62
CA LEU A 12 14.85 7.06 1.94
C LEU A 12 14.47 5.60 1.78
N ARG A 13 13.73 5.09 2.74
CA ARG A 13 13.15 3.75 2.64
C ARG A 13 11.79 3.70 3.32
N VAL A 14 10.98 2.76 2.85
CA VAL A 14 9.66 2.46 3.40
C VAL A 14 9.68 1.01 3.86
N ASP A 15 9.33 0.77 5.11
CA ASP A 15 9.30 -0.59 5.65
C ASP A 15 7.97 -1.29 5.33
N VAL A 16 7.83 -2.52 5.79
CA VAL A 16 6.63 -3.33 5.51
C VAL A 16 5.36 -2.76 6.12
N ASN A 17 5.49 -1.91 7.13
CA ASN A 17 4.36 -1.25 7.78
C ASN A 17 4.02 0.10 7.14
N GLY A 18 4.74 0.49 6.09
CA GLY A 18 4.53 1.77 5.42
C GLY A 18 5.18 2.95 6.14
N ASP A 19 6.04 2.71 7.10
CA ASP A 19 6.78 3.77 7.79
C ASP A 19 8.00 4.20 6.97
N TRP A 20 8.25 5.49 6.97
CA TRP A 20 9.34 6.09 6.22
C TRP A 20 10.54 6.38 7.10
N TYR A 21 11.72 6.17 6.54
CA TYR A 21 12.99 6.38 7.21
C TYR A 21 13.97 7.13 6.32
N ASP A 22 14.80 7.94 6.94
CA ASP A 22 16.01 8.47 6.33
C ASP A 22 17.18 7.83 7.08
N ASP A 23 17.96 7.01 6.40
CA ASP A 23 18.89 6.07 7.03
C ASP A 23 18.14 5.23 8.08
N ASP A 24 18.58 5.25 9.32
CA ASP A 24 17.94 4.50 10.40
C ASP A 24 16.98 5.34 11.24
N VAL A 25 16.73 6.59 10.82
CA VAL A 25 15.89 7.51 11.58
C VAL A 25 14.51 7.54 10.99
N GLN A 26 13.52 7.18 11.79
CA GLN A 26 12.14 7.22 11.35
C GLN A 26 11.66 8.65 11.17
N ILE A 27 11.02 8.90 10.03
CA ILE A 27 10.40 10.19 9.73
C ILE A 27 9.00 10.18 10.34
N THR A 28 8.78 11.05 11.32
CA THR A 28 7.51 11.09 12.06
C THR A 28 6.75 12.40 11.87
N HIS A 29 7.38 13.42 11.31
CA HIS A 29 6.73 14.72 11.11
C HIS A 29 5.61 14.59 10.07
N PRO A 30 4.34 14.91 10.43
CA PRO A 30 3.21 14.69 9.53
C PRO A 30 3.30 15.43 8.21
N GLY A 31 3.79 16.66 8.22
CA GLY A 31 3.94 17.44 7.00
C GLY A 31 4.96 16.86 6.05
N ILE A 32 6.08 16.38 6.58
CA ILE A 32 7.13 15.73 5.77
C ILE A 32 6.59 14.42 5.20
N LEU A 33 5.92 13.61 6.03
CA LEU A 33 5.32 12.36 5.57
C LEU A 33 4.30 12.59 4.46
N ALA A 34 3.45 13.60 4.61
CA ALA A 34 2.45 13.91 3.60
C ALA A 34 3.11 14.28 2.27
N ASN A 35 4.18 15.08 2.31
CA ASN A 35 4.91 15.46 1.10
C ASN A 35 5.59 14.25 0.44
N LEU A 36 6.21 13.39 1.23
CA LEU A 36 6.87 12.21 0.69
C LEU A 36 5.87 11.24 0.07
N ARG A 37 4.77 10.99 0.76
CA ARG A 37 3.74 10.07 0.26
C ARG A 37 3.07 10.58 -1.00
N SER A 38 2.77 11.87 -1.05
CA SER A 38 2.13 12.46 -2.23
C SER A 38 3.09 12.63 -3.40
N GLY A 39 4.39 12.77 -3.10
CA GLY A 39 5.43 12.94 -4.12
C GLY A 39 6.02 11.65 -4.64
N LEU A 40 5.66 10.52 -4.06
CA LEU A 40 6.23 9.24 -4.47
C LEU A 40 5.82 8.89 -5.89
N ARG A 41 6.80 8.43 -6.67
CA ARG A 41 6.61 8.02 -8.06
C ARG A 41 7.25 6.66 -8.28
N ARG A 42 6.88 6.02 -9.37
CA ARG A 42 7.43 4.72 -9.77
C ARG A 42 7.64 4.70 -11.26
N ASP A 43 8.76 4.12 -11.67
CA ASP A 43 9.06 3.83 -13.08
C ASP A 43 9.78 2.48 -13.19
N GLY A 44 10.37 2.20 -14.36
CA GLY A 44 11.07 0.94 -14.57
C GLY A 44 12.31 0.75 -13.71
N GLN A 45 12.82 1.80 -13.09
CA GLN A 45 13.98 1.74 -12.19
C GLN A 45 13.58 1.65 -10.71
N GLY A 46 12.30 1.73 -10.41
CA GLY A 46 11.79 1.62 -9.05
C GLY A 46 11.08 2.87 -8.54
N TYR A 47 10.99 2.97 -7.22
CA TYR A 47 10.32 4.09 -6.57
C TYR A 47 11.28 5.25 -6.36
N PHE A 48 10.78 6.46 -6.47
CA PHE A 48 11.60 7.64 -6.30
C PHE A 48 10.77 8.88 -5.96
N ILE A 49 11.45 9.88 -5.41
CA ILE A 49 10.93 11.24 -5.24
C ILE A 49 11.67 12.12 -6.25
N GLN A 50 10.95 12.87 -7.05
CA GLN A 50 11.57 13.79 -8.01
C GLN A 50 11.60 15.19 -7.44
N THR A 51 12.81 15.68 -7.22
CA THR A 51 13.09 17.07 -6.89
C THR A 51 13.91 17.64 -8.05
N ARG A 52 14.92 18.46 -7.78
CA ARG A 52 15.90 18.82 -8.81
C ARG A 52 16.70 17.60 -9.26
N VAL A 53 16.80 16.62 -8.39
CA VAL A 53 17.44 15.35 -8.66
C VAL A 53 16.45 14.24 -8.35
N ARG A 54 16.75 13.06 -8.87
CA ARG A 54 15.98 11.85 -8.56
C ARG A 54 16.51 11.28 -7.24
N ILE A 55 15.62 11.12 -6.27
CA ILE A 55 15.94 10.51 -4.98
C ILE A 55 15.32 9.14 -4.94
N PRO A 56 16.11 8.05 -5.05
CA PRO A 56 15.56 6.70 -4.97
C PRO A 56 14.96 6.42 -3.60
N VAL A 57 13.88 5.62 -3.59
CA VAL A 57 13.24 5.17 -2.36
C VAL A 57 13.25 3.65 -2.36
N ALA A 58 13.87 3.07 -1.35
CA ALA A 58 13.86 1.62 -1.18
C ALA A 58 12.57 1.22 -0.48
N VAL A 59 11.77 0.38 -1.11
CA VAL A 59 10.50 -0.08 -0.57
C VAL A 59 10.62 -1.56 -0.25
N ALA A 60 10.46 -1.91 1.03
CA ALA A 60 10.67 -3.29 1.49
C ALA A 60 9.65 -4.26 0.90
N ASP A 61 8.41 -3.82 0.72
CA ASP A 61 7.34 -4.63 0.16
C ASP A 61 6.54 -3.79 -0.83
N VAL A 62 5.58 -3.00 -0.32
CA VAL A 62 4.80 -2.06 -1.13
C VAL A 62 4.76 -0.71 -0.41
N PRO A 63 4.53 0.40 -1.15
CA PRO A 63 4.71 1.73 -0.55
C PRO A 63 3.57 2.17 0.35
N PHE A 64 2.40 1.56 0.26
CA PHE A 64 1.23 1.98 1.03
C PHE A 64 0.69 0.84 1.88
N VAL A 65 -0.02 1.20 2.94
CA VAL A 65 -0.69 0.26 3.82
C VAL A 65 -2.14 0.70 3.98
N VAL A 66 -3.05 -0.26 3.85
CA VAL A 66 -4.47 -0.04 4.10
C VAL A 66 -4.72 -0.27 5.59
N ALA A 67 -5.15 0.78 6.27
CA ALA A 67 -5.44 0.71 7.70
C ALA A 67 -6.80 0.08 7.98
N ARG A 68 -7.78 0.33 7.12
CA ARG A 68 -9.14 -0.20 7.27
C ARG A 68 -9.75 -0.49 5.92
N ILE A 69 -10.56 -1.55 5.90
CA ILE A 69 -11.43 -1.91 4.78
C ILE A 69 -12.86 -1.90 5.29
N GLN A 70 -13.77 -1.35 4.49
CA GLN A 70 -15.18 -1.39 4.79
C GLN A 70 -15.98 -1.51 3.50
N ARG A 71 -17.13 -2.17 3.61
CA ARG A 71 -18.05 -2.27 2.50
C ARG A 71 -19.00 -1.08 2.56
N CYS A 72 -19.13 -0.36 1.44
CA CYS A 72 -20.09 0.72 1.26
C CYS A 72 -20.97 0.36 0.08
N GLU A 73 -22.15 -0.15 0.33
CA GLU A 73 -23.08 -0.68 -0.70
C GLU A 73 -22.36 -1.76 -1.52
N ASP A 74 -22.15 -1.52 -2.80
CA ASP A 74 -21.49 -2.47 -3.71
C ASP A 74 -20.01 -2.16 -3.90
N ALA A 75 -19.46 -1.23 -3.13
CA ALA A 75 -18.08 -0.80 -3.22
C ALA A 75 -17.28 -1.26 -2.00
N LEU A 76 -16.00 -1.47 -2.22
CA LEU A 76 -15.04 -1.77 -1.18
C LEU A 76 -14.19 -0.53 -0.94
N ASN A 77 -14.33 0.08 0.23
CA ASN A 77 -13.61 1.31 0.56
C ASN A 77 -12.40 0.99 1.42
N ALA A 78 -11.26 1.60 1.09
CA ALA A 78 -10.03 1.47 1.85
C ALA A 78 -9.63 2.81 2.43
N VAL A 79 -9.26 2.82 3.71
CA VAL A 79 -8.63 3.96 4.37
C VAL A 79 -7.16 3.64 4.51
N LEU A 80 -6.32 4.49 3.92
CA LEU A 80 -4.88 4.30 3.92
C LEU A 80 -4.24 4.97 5.13
N ILE A 81 -3.02 4.54 5.46
CA ILE A 81 -2.30 5.11 6.60
C ILE A 81 -1.93 6.58 6.41
N ASP A 82 -1.95 7.08 5.17
CA ASP A 82 -1.73 8.51 4.89
C ASP A 82 -2.98 9.36 5.16
N GLY A 83 -4.06 8.75 5.63
CA GLY A 83 -5.30 9.44 5.94
C GLY A 83 -6.25 9.57 4.76
N THR A 84 -5.85 9.18 3.57
CA THR A 84 -6.74 9.20 2.40
C THR A 84 -7.62 7.96 2.37
N SER A 85 -8.74 8.06 1.68
CA SER A 85 -9.62 6.92 1.45
C SER A 85 -10.05 6.89 0.00
N GLU A 86 -10.28 5.67 -0.49
CA GLU A 86 -10.70 5.48 -1.87
C GLU A 86 -11.44 4.15 -2.02
N ASP A 87 -12.24 4.06 -3.07
CA ASP A 87 -12.81 2.78 -3.44
C ASP A 87 -11.75 1.95 -4.15
N VAL A 88 -11.60 0.71 -3.71
CA VAL A 88 -10.63 -0.22 -4.26
C VAL A 88 -11.31 -1.08 -5.32
N ASP A 89 -10.64 -1.30 -6.44
CA ASP A 89 -11.10 -2.27 -7.42
C ASP A 89 -10.90 -3.68 -6.83
N PRO A 90 -11.99 -4.41 -6.52
CA PRO A 90 -11.87 -5.73 -5.92
C PRO A 90 -11.13 -6.74 -6.81
N GLY A 91 -11.10 -6.49 -8.11
CA GLY A 91 -10.35 -7.33 -9.05
C GLY A 91 -8.84 -7.25 -8.86
N THR A 92 -8.35 -6.24 -8.13
CA THR A 92 -6.93 -6.10 -7.84
C THR A 92 -6.51 -6.79 -6.54
N LEU A 93 -7.47 -7.30 -5.76
CA LEU A 93 -7.16 -8.02 -4.53
C LEU A 93 -6.40 -9.30 -4.83
N ARG A 94 -5.32 -9.52 -4.09
CA ARG A 94 -4.57 -10.76 -4.14
C ARG A 94 -4.08 -11.12 -2.76
N ILE A 95 -3.88 -12.40 -2.53
CA ILE A 95 -3.32 -12.89 -1.28
C ILE A 95 -1.85 -13.23 -1.53
N GLY A 96 -0.97 -12.51 -0.89
CA GLY A 96 0.47 -12.72 -1.02
C GLY A 96 1.00 -13.80 -0.07
N PRO A 97 2.33 -13.91 0.02
CA PRO A 97 2.96 -14.81 0.98
C PRO A 97 2.48 -14.50 2.40
N ASP A 98 2.47 -15.53 3.25
CA ASP A 98 2.02 -15.43 4.65
C ASP A 98 0.54 -15.02 4.77
N ASP A 99 -0.23 -15.24 3.70
CA ASP A 99 -1.66 -14.94 3.64
C ASP A 99 -1.99 -13.45 3.86
N VAL A 100 -1.09 -12.58 3.46
CA VAL A 100 -1.27 -11.13 3.54
C VAL A 100 -2.01 -10.63 2.31
N PRO A 101 -3.15 -9.94 2.46
CA PRO A 101 -3.86 -9.38 1.32
C PRO A 101 -3.21 -8.08 0.83
N TYR A 102 -3.28 -7.87 -0.49
CA TYR A 102 -2.81 -6.66 -1.17
C TYR A 102 -3.88 -6.18 -2.14
N CYS A 103 -3.84 -4.90 -2.45
CA CYS A 103 -4.71 -4.32 -3.49
C CYS A 103 -4.01 -3.15 -4.17
N ALA A 104 -4.54 -2.74 -5.33
CA ALA A 104 -4.06 -1.53 -5.99
C ALA A 104 -4.74 -0.31 -5.39
N VAL A 105 -3.98 0.76 -5.25
CA VAL A 105 -4.45 2.04 -4.69
C VAL A 105 -3.93 3.20 -5.54
N LYS A 106 -4.39 4.40 -5.24
CA LYS A 106 -4.00 5.62 -5.96
C LYS A 106 -4.29 5.52 -7.46
N GLY A 107 -5.52 5.11 -7.77
CA GLY A 107 -5.94 4.94 -9.15
C GLY A 107 -5.24 3.80 -9.89
N GLY A 108 -4.71 2.83 -9.18
CA GLY A 108 -3.97 1.71 -9.74
C GLY A 108 -2.47 1.97 -9.91
N ALA A 109 -2.00 3.15 -9.52
CA ALA A 109 -0.58 3.52 -9.70
C ALA A 109 0.34 2.77 -8.73
N PHE A 110 -0.16 2.36 -7.57
CA PHE A 110 0.63 1.71 -6.53
C PHE A 110 -0.13 0.53 -5.95
N GLU A 111 0.61 -0.33 -5.26
CA GLU A 111 0.02 -1.38 -4.45
C GLU A 111 0.05 -1.01 -2.97
N ALA A 112 -0.90 -1.55 -2.22
CA ALA A 112 -0.95 -1.43 -0.78
C ALA A 112 -1.09 -2.79 -0.14
N ARG A 113 -0.47 -2.95 1.01
CA ARG A 113 -0.61 -4.11 1.87
C ARG A 113 -1.72 -3.82 2.88
N LEU A 114 -2.62 -4.76 3.11
CA LEU A 114 -3.60 -4.60 4.16
C LEU A 114 -2.95 -4.83 5.52
N SER A 115 -3.24 -3.94 6.46
CA SER A 115 -2.84 -4.14 7.85
C SER A 115 -3.55 -5.39 8.41
N ARG A 116 -3.11 -5.85 9.58
CA ARG A 116 -3.79 -6.97 10.23
C ARG A 116 -5.27 -6.69 10.44
N ALA A 117 -5.60 -5.49 10.90
CA ALA A 117 -6.99 -5.08 11.12
C ALA A 117 -7.78 -5.07 9.81
N ALA A 118 -7.20 -4.51 8.74
CA ALA A 118 -7.85 -4.48 7.43
C ALA A 118 -8.01 -5.88 6.86
N ALA A 119 -7.03 -6.76 7.06
CA ALA A 119 -7.11 -8.15 6.61
C ALA A 119 -8.27 -8.87 7.30
N PHE A 120 -8.43 -8.69 8.61
CA PHE A 120 -9.57 -9.27 9.34
C PHE A 120 -10.90 -8.73 8.84
N GLN A 121 -10.97 -7.45 8.55
CA GLN A 121 -12.18 -6.83 8.02
C GLN A 121 -12.54 -7.38 6.64
N LEU A 122 -11.55 -7.57 5.78
CA LEU A 122 -11.76 -8.19 4.48
C LEU A 122 -12.25 -9.63 4.61
N LEU A 123 -11.60 -10.41 5.47
CA LEU A 123 -12.00 -11.81 5.68
C LEU A 123 -13.40 -11.90 6.26
N ALA A 124 -13.81 -10.95 7.10
CA ALA A 124 -15.16 -10.93 7.64
C ALA A 124 -16.22 -10.64 6.58
N LEU A 125 -15.86 -9.97 5.50
CA LEU A 125 -16.77 -9.71 4.38
C LEU A 125 -16.83 -10.86 3.39
N ALA A 126 -15.83 -11.75 3.40
CA ALA A 126 -15.74 -12.84 2.44
C ALA A 126 -16.62 -14.02 2.85
N GLN A 127 -17.04 -14.77 1.85
CA GLN A 127 -17.72 -16.05 2.04
C GLN A 127 -16.74 -17.16 1.70
N TYR A 128 -16.80 -18.25 2.46
CA TYR A 128 -15.89 -19.37 2.31
C TYR A 128 -16.61 -20.61 1.83
N ASP A 129 -16.02 -21.28 0.88
CA ASP A 129 -16.44 -22.61 0.46
C ASP A 129 -15.82 -23.63 1.41
N GLU A 130 -16.66 -24.39 2.11
CA GLU A 130 -16.19 -25.37 3.08
C GLU A 130 -15.39 -26.51 2.42
N ASP A 131 -15.71 -26.84 1.17
CA ASP A 131 -15.07 -27.95 0.47
C ASP A 131 -13.67 -27.59 -0.01
N THR A 132 -13.49 -26.35 -0.51
CA THR A 132 -12.22 -25.92 -1.09
C THR A 132 -11.40 -25.01 -0.17
N GLY A 133 -12.01 -24.44 0.86
CA GLY A 133 -11.38 -23.45 1.73
C GLY A 133 -11.15 -22.10 1.06
N ARG A 134 -11.71 -21.89 -0.13
CA ARG A 134 -11.50 -20.65 -0.87
C ARG A 134 -12.47 -19.58 -0.41
N GLY A 135 -11.96 -18.37 -0.29
CA GLY A 135 -12.76 -17.20 0.01
C GLY A 135 -13.20 -16.49 -1.24
N THR A 136 -14.40 -15.95 -1.19
CA THR A 136 -14.95 -15.12 -2.27
C THR A 136 -15.59 -13.88 -1.67
N LEU A 137 -15.23 -12.73 -2.21
CA LEU A 137 -15.85 -11.47 -1.84
C LEU A 137 -17.00 -11.19 -2.79
N GLN A 138 -18.19 -10.97 -2.22
CA GLN A 138 -19.37 -10.62 -3.02
C GLN A 138 -19.70 -9.15 -2.81
N LEU A 139 -19.73 -8.39 -3.90
CA LEU A 139 -20.12 -6.99 -3.92
C LEU A 139 -21.25 -6.82 -4.94
N GLY A 140 -22.47 -6.60 -4.43
CA GLY A 140 -23.64 -6.59 -5.29
C GLY A 140 -23.84 -7.96 -5.93
N GLU A 141 -23.92 -7.98 -7.25
CA GLU A 141 -24.08 -9.23 -8.02
C GLU A 141 -22.75 -9.83 -8.46
N ARG A 142 -21.63 -9.16 -8.18
CA ARG A 142 -20.32 -9.62 -8.60
C ARG A 142 -19.61 -10.39 -7.51
N HIS A 143 -18.86 -11.40 -7.93
CA HIS A 143 -18.06 -12.25 -7.05
C HIS A 143 -16.58 -12.12 -7.41
N TYR A 144 -15.77 -11.92 -6.41
CA TYR A 144 -14.32 -11.76 -6.58
C TYR A 144 -13.62 -12.84 -5.75
N PRO A 145 -12.98 -13.82 -6.39
CA PRO A 145 -12.27 -14.85 -5.63
C PRO A 145 -11.02 -14.24 -4.98
N LEU A 146 -10.80 -14.64 -3.72
CA LEU A 146 -9.60 -14.24 -2.98
C LEU A 146 -8.57 -15.34 -3.16
N GLU A 147 -7.71 -15.18 -4.17
CA GLU A 147 -6.74 -16.17 -4.56
C GLU A 147 -5.33 -15.68 -4.25
N ARG A 148 -4.43 -16.64 -4.00
CA ARG A 148 -3.02 -16.31 -3.86
C ARG A 148 -2.49 -15.86 -5.20
N GLY A 149 -1.84 -14.70 -5.19
CA GLY A 149 -1.12 -14.18 -6.34
C GLY A 149 0.13 -15.01 -6.61
N ALA A 150 0.45 -15.15 -7.87
CA ALA A 150 1.68 -15.84 -8.27
C ALA A 150 2.91 -14.99 -7.96
#